data_cb4cda8a272c9094e90c776e51e32212
#
_entry.id   cb4cda8a272c9094e90c776e51e32212
#
_cell.length_a   1.000
_cell.length_b   1.000
_cell.length_c   1.000
_cell.angle_alpha   90.00
_cell.angle_beta   90.00
_cell.angle_gamma   90.00
#
_symmetry.space_group_name_H-M   'P 1'
#
loop_
_entity.id
_entity.type
_entity.pdbx_description
1 polymer ?
#
loop_
_entity_poly.entity_id
_entity_poly.type
_entity_poly.pdbx_seq_one_letter_code
_entity_poly.pdbx_strand_id
1 'polypeptide(L)'
;MLFSRCINKNKLKKTLISIVSFVLTTAPIYGQVESSAFNLLLKAMIKETVPTVSVEDLSKENSNEIVLLDARERAEYEVSHLYNARWIGFEDFNESRLAGLSKNQEIVIYCSIGVRSEKIGERLLAAGYTNVRNLYGSIFEWVNQENEVYGLDGKPTNRVHAYSKTWGVWLKEGDKVY
;
A
#
# COMPACT_ATOMS: atom_id res chain seq x y z
N MET A 1 17.60 92.34 9.66
CA MET A 1 18.75 91.46 9.64
C MET A 1 18.49 90.34 10.63
N LEU A 2 18.18 89.11 10.11
CA LEU A 2 18.45 87.89 10.89
C LEU A 2 18.00 86.73 9.97
N PHE A 3 18.99 85.97 9.57
CA PHE A 3 18.85 84.77 8.72
C PHE A 3 18.25 83.62 9.56
N SER A 4 17.13 83.07 9.13
CA SER A 4 16.60 81.83 9.66
C SER A 4 16.96 80.66 8.74
N ARG A 5 17.78 79.75 9.22
CA ARG A 5 18.18 78.52 8.54
C ARG A 5 17.06 77.52 8.53
N CYS A 6 16.66 77.13 7.33
CA CYS A 6 15.81 75.96 7.09
C CYS A 6 16.53 74.66 7.44
N ILE A 7 15.99 73.94 8.40
CA ILE A 7 16.43 72.59 8.73
C ILE A 7 15.68 71.59 7.84
N ASN A 8 16.40 70.96 6.96
CA ASN A 8 15.90 69.95 6.05
C ASN A 8 15.69 68.64 6.85
N LYS A 9 14.42 68.27 7.07
CA LYS A 9 14.05 67.02 7.70
C LYS A 9 14.13 65.89 6.69
N ASN A 10 15.24 65.18 6.69
CA ASN A 10 15.39 63.94 5.94
C ASN A 10 14.30 62.92 6.30
N LYS A 11 13.47 62.62 5.31
CA LYS A 11 12.51 61.53 5.37
C LYS A 11 13.25 60.21 5.47
N LEU A 12 13.28 59.65 6.65
CA LEU A 12 13.72 58.28 6.87
C LEU A 12 12.68 57.33 6.25
N LYS A 13 12.93 56.88 5.06
CA LYS A 13 12.14 55.79 4.44
C LYS A 13 12.44 54.49 5.17
N LYS A 14 11.54 54.09 6.05
CA LYS A 14 11.55 52.75 6.62
C LYS A 14 11.17 51.77 5.52
N THR A 15 12.14 51.10 4.94
CA THR A 15 11.95 49.95 4.08
C THR A 15 11.52 48.79 4.98
N LEU A 16 10.23 48.45 4.97
CA LEU A 16 9.75 47.19 5.54
C LEU A 16 10.22 46.05 4.62
N ILE A 17 11.24 45.33 5.07
CA ILE A 17 11.61 44.06 4.48
C ILE A 17 10.60 43.05 5.01
N SER A 18 9.63 42.69 4.15
CA SER A 18 8.70 41.59 4.41
C SER A 18 9.47 40.29 4.24
N ILE A 19 9.88 39.66 5.32
CA ILE A 19 10.43 38.31 5.32
C ILE A 19 9.24 37.38 5.12
N VAL A 20 8.96 37.00 3.87
CA VAL A 20 8.05 35.88 3.57
C VAL A 20 8.76 34.61 4.02
N SER A 21 8.43 34.14 5.22
CA SER A 21 8.86 32.83 5.72
C SER A 21 8.17 31.76 4.86
N PHE A 22 8.86 31.27 3.84
CA PHE A 22 8.44 30.11 3.07
C PHE A 22 8.61 28.87 3.96
N VAL A 23 7.57 28.55 4.74
CA VAL A 23 7.50 27.28 5.47
C VAL A 23 7.35 26.20 4.41
N LEU A 24 8.47 25.58 4.02
CA LEU A 24 8.47 24.30 3.34
C LEU A 24 7.82 23.29 4.29
N THR A 25 6.51 23.10 4.18
CA THR A 25 5.87 21.91 4.73
C THR A 25 6.36 20.74 3.89
N THR A 26 7.44 20.11 4.34
CA THR A 26 7.79 18.76 3.89
C THR A 26 6.66 17.87 4.37
N ALA A 27 5.66 17.65 3.52
CA ALA A 27 4.74 16.55 3.75
C ALA A 27 5.61 15.30 3.88
N PRO A 28 5.48 14.50 4.94
CA PRO A 28 6.20 13.24 5.02
C PRO A 28 5.81 12.45 3.78
N ILE A 29 6.80 12.08 2.96
CA ILE A 29 6.61 11.13 1.89
C ILE A 29 6.46 9.80 2.63
N TYR A 30 5.23 9.48 3.03
CA TYR A 30 4.91 8.14 3.52
C TYR A 30 5.16 7.19 2.35
N GLY A 31 6.20 6.38 2.46
CA GLY A 31 6.39 5.28 1.54
C GLY A 31 5.19 4.34 1.67
N GLN A 32 4.74 3.76 0.57
CA GLN A 32 3.64 2.78 0.59
C GLN A 32 3.96 1.53 1.43
N VAL A 33 5.22 1.38 1.85
CA VAL A 33 5.72 0.35 2.77
C VAL A 33 6.73 0.96 3.75
N GLU A 34 6.83 0.39 4.95
CA GLU A 34 7.70 0.91 6.02
C GLU A 34 9.20 0.83 5.68
N SER A 35 9.64 -0.26 5.03
CA SER A 35 11.05 -0.45 4.67
C SER A 35 11.39 0.23 3.35
N SER A 36 12.29 1.21 3.37
CA SER A 36 12.77 1.89 2.16
C SER A 36 13.44 0.93 1.17
N ALA A 37 14.16 -0.09 1.64
CA ALA A 37 14.78 -1.10 0.80
C ALA A 37 13.73 -2.02 0.15
N PHE A 38 12.70 -2.42 0.91
CA PHE A 38 11.59 -3.19 0.38
C PHE A 38 10.80 -2.37 -0.65
N ASN A 39 10.54 -1.08 -0.37
CA ASN A 39 9.88 -0.19 -1.32
C ASN A 39 10.66 -0.05 -2.64
N LEU A 40 12.00 0.05 -2.57
CA LEU A 40 12.84 0.10 -3.76
C LEU A 40 12.73 -1.19 -4.60
N LEU A 41 12.73 -2.35 -3.95
CA LEU A 41 12.48 -3.63 -4.62
C LEU A 41 11.12 -3.65 -5.30
N LEU A 42 10.06 -3.29 -4.59
CA LEU A 42 8.68 -3.31 -5.11
C LEU A 42 8.54 -2.40 -6.33
N LYS A 43 9.09 -1.18 -6.27
CA LYS A 43 9.12 -0.25 -7.42
C LYS A 43 9.84 -0.81 -8.64
N ALA A 44 10.81 -1.69 -8.46
CA ALA A 44 11.49 -2.35 -9.57
C ALA A 44 10.69 -3.53 -10.15
N MET A 45 9.80 -4.13 -9.38
CA MET A 45 9.10 -5.37 -9.74
C MET A 45 7.62 -5.19 -10.11
N ILE A 46 6.92 -4.27 -9.45
CA ILE A 46 5.51 -3.96 -9.69
C ILE A 46 5.44 -2.85 -10.74
N LYS A 47 4.65 -3.07 -11.80
CA LYS A 47 4.53 -2.13 -12.92
C LYS A 47 3.39 -1.13 -12.75
N GLU A 48 2.60 -1.28 -11.70
CA GLU A 48 1.40 -0.48 -11.42
C GLU A 48 0.40 -0.45 -12.59
N THR A 49 0.32 -1.56 -13.33
CA THR A 49 -0.69 -1.77 -14.39
C THR A 49 -2.10 -1.96 -13.82
N VAL A 50 -2.17 -2.29 -12.53
CA VAL A 50 -3.38 -2.33 -11.72
C VAL A 50 -3.25 -1.26 -10.64
N PRO A 51 -4.27 -0.41 -10.40
CA PRO A 51 -4.24 0.56 -9.30
C PRO A 51 -3.83 -0.09 -7.99
N THR A 52 -2.97 0.57 -7.23
CA THR A 52 -2.48 0.04 -5.96
C THR A 52 -3.21 0.66 -4.76
N VAL A 53 -3.23 -0.06 -3.65
CA VAL A 53 -3.65 0.42 -2.33
C VAL A 53 -2.55 0.08 -1.33
N SER A 54 -2.23 0.99 -0.42
CA SER A 54 -1.28 0.71 0.66
C SER A 54 -1.92 -0.16 1.75
N VAL A 55 -1.10 -0.82 2.57
CA VAL A 55 -1.59 -1.54 3.75
C VAL A 55 -2.24 -0.57 4.74
N GLU A 56 -1.61 0.59 4.95
CA GLU A 56 -2.14 1.61 5.86
C GLU A 56 -3.54 2.09 5.44
N ASP A 57 -3.77 2.31 4.14
CA ASP A 57 -5.08 2.75 3.66
C ASP A 57 -6.10 1.61 3.77
N LEU A 58 -5.76 0.41 3.28
CA LEU A 58 -6.68 -0.74 3.31
C LEU A 58 -7.10 -1.11 4.74
N SER A 59 -6.19 -1.03 5.72
CA SER A 59 -6.50 -1.35 7.12
C SER A 59 -7.53 -0.41 7.76
N LYS A 60 -7.73 0.78 7.19
CA LYS A 60 -8.71 1.78 7.63
C LYS A 60 -10.05 1.68 6.90
N GLU A 61 -10.10 0.94 5.80
CA GLU A 61 -11.31 0.80 4.99
C GLU A 61 -12.31 -0.21 5.62
N ASN A 62 -13.58 -0.07 5.26
CA ASN A 62 -14.62 -0.99 5.72
C ASN A 62 -14.49 -2.36 5.02
N SER A 63 -13.95 -3.34 5.70
CA SER A 63 -13.70 -4.69 5.17
C SER A 63 -14.97 -5.43 4.70
N ASN A 64 -16.17 -4.99 5.08
CA ASN A 64 -17.42 -5.65 4.68
C ASN A 64 -17.84 -5.32 3.23
N GLU A 65 -17.30 -4.26 2.64
CA GLU A 65 -17.63 -3.83 1.29
C GLU A 65 -16.60 -4.31 0.26
N ILE A 66 -15.40 -4.69 0.73
CA ILE A 66 -14.26 -5.08 -0.10
C ILE A 66 -14.15 -6.60 -0.13
N VAL A 67 -14.00 -7.15 -1.33
CA VAL A 67 -13.64 -8.56 -1.51
C VAL A 67 -12.13 -8.69 -1.57
N LEU A 68 -11.55 -9.38 -0.60
CA LEU A 68 -10.12 -9.70 -0.59
C LEU A 68 -9.88 -11.00 -1.36
N LEU A 69 -8.96 -10.98 -2.34
CA LEU A 69 -8.60 -12.13 -3.15
C LEU A 69 -7.13 -12.51 -2.95
N ASP A 70 -6.89 -13.73 -2.52
CA ASP A 70 -5.54 -14.27 -2.33
C ASP A 70 -5.07 -15.01 -3.58
N ALA A 71 -4.09 -14.43 -4.27
CA ALA A 71 -3.47 -14.97 -5.47
C ALA A 71 -2.21 -15.79 -5.18
N ARG A 72 -2.06 -16.33 -3.96
CA ARG A 72 -0.94 -17.21 -3.63
C ARG A 72 -1.31 -18.68 -3.91
N GLU A 73 -0.29 -19.54 -3.84
CA GLU A 73 -0.54 -20.97 -3.93
C GLU A 73 -1.36 -21.47 -2.73
N ARG A 74 -2.08 -22.57 -2.93
CA ARG A 74 -2.98 -23.13 -1.92
C ARG A 74 -2.29 -23.38 -0.58
N ALA A 75 -1.06 -23.90 -0.62
CA ALA A 75 -0.27 -24.18 0.58
C ALA A 75 0.09 -22.90 1.35
N GLU A 76 0.32 -21.78 0.63
CA GLU A 76 0.58 -20.49 1.29
C GLU A 76 -0.67 -19.95 1.99
N TYR A 77 -1.82 -20.03 1.33
CA TYR A 77 -3.11 -19.61 1.87
C TYR A 77 -3.51 -20.43 3.12
N GLU A 78 -3.26 -21.73 3.10
CA GLU A 78 -3.60 -22.63 4.21
C GLU A 78 -2.77 -22.39 5.47
N VAL A 79 -1.57 -21.82 5.35
CA VAL A 79 -0.79 -21.39 6.52
C VAL A 79 -1.46 -20.21 7.21
N SER A 80 -1.77 -19.17 6.45
CA SER A 80 -2.55 -18.01 6.90
C SER A 80 -2.94 -17.12 5.73
N HIS A 81 -3.98 -16.32 5.92
CA HIS A 81 -4.52 -15.36 4.94
C HIS A 81 -5.12 -14.15 5.65
N LEU A 82 -5.43 -13.08 4.91
CA LEU A 82 -6.15 -11.93 5.44
C LEU A 82 -7.59 -12.34 5.80
N TYR A 83 -8.16 -11.70 6.80
CA TYR A 83 -9.51 -12.01 7.26
C TYR A 83 -10.54 -12.05 6.11
N ASN A 84 -11.34 -13.10 6.06
CA ASN A 84 -12.34 -13.33 5.00
C ASN A 84 -11.80 -13.32 3.55
N ALA A 85 -10.49 -13.41 3.33
CA ALA A 85 -9.95 -13.49 1.99
C ALA A 85 -10.40 -14.78 1.29
N ARG A 86 -10.81 -14.63 0.01
CA ARG A 86 -11.12 -15.76 -0.86
C ARG A 86 -9.86 -16.18 -1.61
N TRP A 87 -9.49 -17.44 -1.50
CA TRP A 87 -8.40 -17.98 -2.30
C TRP A 87 -8.79 -18.14 -3.77
N ILE A 88 -7.93 -17.65 -4.67
CA ILE A 88 -8.13 -17.75 -6.12
C ILE A 88 -6.95 -18.41 -6.85
N GLY A 89 -5.76 -18.49 -6.22
CA GLY A 89 -4.56 -19.09 -6.78
C GLY A 89 -3.86 -18.22 -7.84
N PHE A 90 -2.67 -18.65 -8.25
CA PHE A 90 -1.91 -18.01 -9.32
C PHE A 90 -1.67 -18.94 -10.51
N GLU A 91 -0.91 -20.04 -10.33
CA GLU A 91 -0.60 -20.97 -11.41
C GLU A 91 -1.87 -21.69 -11.91
N ASP A 92 -2.74 -22.07 -11.00
CA ASP A 92 -4.02 -22.75 -11.26
C ASP A 92 -5.23 -21.79 -11.22
N PHE A 93 -5.00 -20.48 -11.39
CA PHE A 93 -6.08 -19.50 -11.41
C PHE A 93 -7.21 -19.89 -12.37
N ASN A 94 -8.42 -19.90 -11.85
CA ASN A 94 -9.62 -20.21 -12.62
C ASN A 94 -10.73 -19.21 -12.32
N GLU A 95 -11.31 -18.64 -13.38
CA GLU A 95 -12.38 -17.65 -13.26
C GLU A 95 -13.63 -18.16 -12.51
N SER A 96 -13.86 -19.48 -12.48
CA SER A 96 -14.97 -20.04 -11.69
C SER A 96 -14.88 -19.71 -10.20
N ARG A 97 -13.66 -19.44 -9.67
CA ARG A 97 -13.43 -19.00 -8.30
C ARG A 97 -13.91 -17.57 -8.04
N LEU A 98 -14.28 -16.83 -9.09
CA LEU A 98 -14.87 -15.49 -9.00
C LEU A 98 -16.40 -15.54 -9.01
N ALA A 99 -17.00 -16.73 -9.02
CA ALA A 99 -18.45 -16.89 -9.06
C ALA A 99 -19.15 -16.09 -7.96
N GLY A 100 -20.22 -15.40 -8.32
CA GLY A 100 -20.99 -14.53 -7.41
C GLY A 100 -20.43 -13.13 -7.23
N LEU A 101 -19.27 -12.76 -7.81
CA LEU A 101 -18.76 -11.40 -7.79
C LEU A 101 -19.35 -10.60 -8.95
N SER A 102 -19.91 -9.43 -8.67
CA SER A 102 -20.35 -8.50 -9.69
C SER A 102 -19.14 -7.78 -10.32
N LYS A 103 -19.27 -7.32 -11.56
CA LYS A 103 -18.16 -6.68 -12.28
C LYS A 103 -17.74 -5.33 -11.71
N ASN A 104 -18.61 -4.68 -10.95
CA ASN A 104 -18.35 -3.44 -10.24
C ASN A 104 -18.00 -3.64 -8.76
N GLN A 105 -17.89 -4.89 -8.29
CA GLN A 105 -17.47 -5.21 -6.92
C GLN A 105 -16.11 -4.60 -6.64
N GLU A 106 -15.97 -4.00 -5.48
CA GLU A 106 -14.67 -3.55 -5.00
C GLU A 106 -13.82 -4.75 -4.60
N ILE A 107 -12.67 -4.90 -5.28
CA ILE A 107 -11.77 -6.03 -5.11
C ILE A 107 -10.38 -5.51 -4.76
N VAL A 108 -9.82 -6.04 -3.70
CA VAL A 108 -8.39 -5.92 -3.42
C VAL A 108 -7.75 -7.29 -3.53
N ILE A 109 -6.76 -7.40 -4.41
CA ILE A 109 -6.04 -8.65 -4.64
C ILE A 109 -4.64 -8.55 -4.06
N TYR A 110 -4.14 -9.65 -3.47
CA TYR A 110 -2.81 -9.71 -2.87
C TYR A 110 -2.12 -11.04 -3.14
N CYS A 111 -0.79 -11.05 -2.96
CA CYS A 111 0.01 -12.27 -2.91
C CYS A 111 1.04 -12.19 -1.77
N SER A 112 2.30 -12.60 -1.98
CA SER A 112 3.34 -12.42 -0.96
C SER A 112 3.88 -10.97 -0.92
N ILE A 113 4.15 -10.36 -2.10
CA ILE A 113 4.74 -9.02 -2.22
C ILE A 113 4.05 -8.10 -3.25
N GLY A 114 3.08 -8.60 -4.05
CA GLY A 114 2.32 -7.79 -5.00
C GLY A 114 2.54 -8.12 -6.49
N VAL A 115 3.52 -8.94 -6.85
CA VAL A 115 3.87 -9.22 -8.26
C VAL A 115 2.92 -10.20 -8.92
N ARG A 116 2.59 -11.32 -8.25
CA ARG A 116 1.62 -12.31 -8.76
C ARG A 116 0.21 -11.73 -8.81
N SER A 117 -0.16 -11.00 -7.77
CA SER A 117 -1.47 -10.36 -7.68
C SER A 117 -1.67 -9.28 -8.74
N GLU A 118 -0.63 -8.52 -9.11
CA GLU A 118 -0.73 -7.58 -10.23
C GLU A 118 -1.13 -8.30 -11.53
N LYS A 119 -0.49 -9.43 -11.86
CA LYS A 119 -0.81 -10.22 -13.05
C LYS A 119 -2.23 -10.79 -13.04
N ILE A 120 -2.72 -11.23 -11.89
CA ILE A 120 -4.12 -11.67 -11.78
C ILE A 120 -5.06 -10.45 -11.87
N GLY A 121 -4.71 -9.32 -11.25
CA GLY A 121 -5.48 -8.08 -11.38
C GLY A 121 -5.65 -7.63 -12.84
N GLU A 122 -4.58 -7.72 -13.65
CA GLU A 122 -4.66 -7.47 -15.10
C GLU A 122 -5.69 -8.39 -15.78
N ARG A 123 -5.73 -9.68 -15.42
CA ARG A 123 -6.72 -10.63 -15.95
C ARG A 123 -8.14 -10.27 -15.53
N LEU A 124 -8.33 -9.83 -14.27
CA LEU A 124 -9.63 -9.37 -13.78
C LEU A 124 -10.12 -8.13 -14.54
N LEU A 125 -9.25 -7.13 -14.73
CA LEU A 125 -9.58 -5.94 -15.53
C LEU A 125 -9.94 -6.30 -16.97
N ALA A 126 -9.17 -7.21 -17.62
CA ALA A 126 -9.45 -7.71 -18.95
C ALA A 126 -10.77 -8.49 -19.03
N ALA A 127 -11.16 -9.19 -17.96
CA ALA A 127 -12.43 -9.88 -17.83
C ALA A 127 -13.61 -8.94 -17.51
N GLY A 128 -13.37 -7.62 -17.43
CA GLY A 128 -14.40 -6.59 -17.26
C GLY A 128 -14.76 -6.25 -15.81
N TYR A 129 -13.96 -6.65 -14.82
CA TYR A 129 -14.06 -6.09 -13.46
C TYR A 129 -13.52 -4.67 -13.47
N THR A 130 -14.23 -3.72 -12.92
CA THR A 130 -13.93 -2.28 -13.06
C THR A 130 -13.29 -1.66 -11.82
N ASN A 131 -13.33 -2.34 -10.68
CA ASN A 131 -12.87 -1.80 -9.40
C ASN A 131 -11.90 -2.78 -8.73
N VAL A 132 -10.71 -2.93 -9.32
CA VAL A 132 -9.65 -3.86 -8.88
C VAL A 132 -8.44 -3.07 -8.44
N ARG A 133 -7.95 -3.34 -7.22
CA ARG A 133 -6.72 -2.76 -6.67
C ARG A 133 -5.76 -3.88 -6.25
N ASN A 134 -4.47 -3.64 -6.42
CA ASN A 134 -3.41 -4.53 -5.93
C ASN A 134 -2.89 -4.03 -4.58
N LEU A 135 -2.86 -4.88 -3.56
CA LEU A 135 -2.27 -4.54 -2.26
C LEU A 135 -0.75 -4.42 -2.40
N TYR A 136 -0.23 -3.20 -2.26
CA TYR A 136 1.19 -2.91 -2.42
C TYR A 136 1.99 -3.46 -1.24
N GLY A 137 3.01 -4.28 -1.52
CA GLY A 137 3.74 -5.03 -0.49
C GLY A 137 3.00 -6.26 0.05
N SER A 138 1.69 -6.38 -0.25
CA SER A 138 0.86 -7.58 -0.02
C SER A 138 0.92 -8.12 1.42
N ILE A 139 0.79 -9.46 1.62
CA ILE A 139 0.72 -10.03 2.96
C ILE A 139 2.02 -9.84 3.76
N PHE A 140 3.18 -9.70 3.09
CA PHE A 140 4.41 -9.45 3.82
C PHE A 140 4.38 -8.08 4.50
N GLU A 141 3.98 -7.03 3.77
CA GLU A 141 3.85 -5.70 4.36
C GLU A 141 2.69 -5.62 5.35
N TRP A 142 1.58 -6.35 5.08
CA TRP A 142 0.46 -6.47 6.02
C TRP A 142 0.92 -6.94 7.39
N VAL A 143 1.71 -8.01 7.43
CA VAL A 143 2.25 -8.57 8.67
C VAL A 143 3.38 -7.70 9.25
N ASN A 144 4.24 -7.10 8.42
CA ASN A 144 5.28 -6.18 8.87
C ASN A 144 4.71 -4.96 9.60
N GLN A 145 3.50 -4.52 9.23
CA GLN A 145 2.74 -3.46 9.93
C GLN A 145 1.86 -4.03 11.06
N GLU A 146 2.20 -5.21 11.57
CA GLU A 146 1.57 -5.85 12.74
C GLU A 146 0.06 -6.11 12.58
N ASN A 147 -0.45 -6.18 11.34
CA ASN A 147 -1.83 -6.55 11.10
C ASN A 147 -2.02 -8.08 11.21
N GLU A 148 -3.20 -8.47 11.69
CA GLU A 148 -3.53 -9.88 11.92
C GLU A 148 -3.72 -10.65 10.61
N VAL A 149 -3.30 -11.92 10.65
CA VAL A 149 -3.62 -12.95 9.65
C VAL A 149 -4.27 -14.14 10.33
N TYR A 150 -5.01 -14.94 9.57
CA TYR A 150 -5.92 -15.95 10.08
C TYR A 150 -5.64 -17.32 9.46
N GLY A 151 -5.71 -18.36 10.26
CA GLY A 151 -5.66 -19.75 9.80
C GLY A 151 -7.00 -20.20 9.21
N LEU A 152 -7.03 -21.42 8.65
CA LEU A 152 -8.26 -22.02 8.11
C LEU A 152 -9.38 -22.24 9.15
N ASP A 153 -9.03 -22.25 10.43
CA ASP A 153 -10.00 -22.32 11.54
C ASP A 153 -10.61 -20.96 11.90
N GLY A 154 -10.27 -19.91 11.14
CA GLY A 154 -10.75 -18.55 11.33
C GLY A 154 -10.15 -17.84 12.55
N LYS A 155 -9.08 -18.39 13.16
CA LYS A 155 -8.42 -17.77 14.31
C LYS A 155 -7.17 -17.02 13.89
N PRO A 156 -6.83 -15.91 14.60
CA PRO A 156 -5.57 -15.23 14.39
C PRO A 156 -4.37 -16.17 14.59
N THR A 157 -3.34 -15.97 13.80
CA THR A 157 -2.08 -16.72 13.87
C THR A 157 -0.90 -15.81 13.53
N ASN A 158 0.28 -16.12 14.07
CA ASN A 158 1.52 -15.44 13.69
C ASN A 158 2.26 -16.15 12.55
N ARG A 159 1.79 -17.33 12.11
CA ARG A 159 2.46 -18.13 11.08
C ARG A 159 2.18 -17.56 9.70
N VAL A 160 3.23 -17.32 8.91
CA VAL A 160 3.11 -16.81 7.55
C VAL A 160 4.02 -17.60 6.62
N HIS A 161 3.47 -18.06 5.50
CA HIS A 161 4.28 -18.71 4.48
C HIS A 161 5.17 -17.69 3.78
N ALA A 162 6.48 -17.81 3.97
CA ALA A 162 7.46 -16.84 3.50
C ALA A 162 7.93 -17.08 2.05
N TYR A 163 7.20 -17.91 1.29
CA TYR A 163 7.46 -18.32 -0.10
C TYR A 163 8.79 -19.11 -0.24
N SER A 164 9.92 -18.48 0.04
CA SER A 164 11.25 -19.11 0.05
C SER A 164 12.19 -18.32 0.96
N LYS A 165 13.35 -18.90 1.29
CA LYS A 165 14.36 -18.23 2.13
C LYS A 165 14.82 -16.89 1.52
N THR A 166 14.92 -16.80 0.19
CA THR A 166 15.32 -15.58 -0.52
C THR A 166 14.26 -14.47 -0.36
N TRP A 167 12.98 -14.80 -0.48
CA TRP A 167 11.89 -13.82 -0.36
C TRP A 167 11.52 -13.54 1.10
N GLY A 168 11.65 -14.55 1.97
CA GLY A 168 11.35 -14.42 3.40
C GLY A 168 12.20 -13.38 4.14
N VAL A 169 13.26 -12.84 3.54
CA VAL A 169 14.04 -11.73 4.13
C VAL A 169 13.24 -10.44 4.22
N TRP A 170 12.19 -10.31 3.40
CA TRP A 170 11.31 -9.13 3.36
C TRP A 170 10.13 -9.23 4.34
N LEU A 171 9.81 -10.43 4.81
CA LEU A 171 8.89 -10.64 5.92
C LEU A 171 9.69 -10.45 7.22
N LYS A 172 9.45 -9.36 7.94
CA LYS A 172 10.19 -9.00 9.16
C LYS A 172 9.52 -9.55 10.40
N GLU A 173 8.21 -9.47 10.42
CA GLU A 173 7.38 -9.91 11.52
C GLU A 173 6.71 -11.25 11.20
N GLY A 174 6.24 -11.95 12.25
CA GLY A 174 5.59 -13.25 12.15
C GLY A 174 6.53 -14.46 12.06
N ASP A 175 5.97 -15.65 12.29
CA ASP A 175 6.63 -16.93 12.28
C ASP A 175 6.70 -17.49 10.84
N LYS A 176 7.88 -17.49 10.24
CA LYS A 176 8.07 -17.90 8.84
C LYS A 176 7.91 -19.41 8.66
N VAL A 177 7.02 -19.78 7.74
CA VAL A 177 6.83 -21.17 7.27
C VAL A 177 7.33 -21.28 5.82
N TYR A 178 7.92 -22.43 5.45
CA TYR A 178 8.47 -22.69 4.12
C TYR A 178 7.93 -23.98 3.53
#